data_bf9af25b11c00b1b2c14c4bb05040793
#
_entry.id   bf9af25b11c00b1b2c14c4bb05040793
#
_cell.length_a   1.000
_cell.length_b   1.000
_cell.length_c   1.000
_cell.angle_alpha   90.00
_cell.angle_beta   90.00
_cell.angle_gamma   90.00
#
_symmetry.space_group_name_H-M   'P 1'
#
loop_
_entity.id
_entity.type
_entity.pdbx_description
1 polymer ?
#
loop_
_entity_poly.entity_id
_entity_poly.type
_entity_poly.pdbx_seq_one_letter_code
_entity_poly.pdbx_strand_id
1 'polypeptide(L)'
;MFVKALIGYLALLFLLSGISNADVFKVKINDKTELIPAFREAKTLYISLPDLLNLLKIDFNSDTINNRLTFKVSNYTFKLTSENPYIVVSSENETRVFQLPLEVISGAGKIYVPVKYFSEIFSRYFPYNFKFDEKSNSIIVSIPTPADVKLPKFDVYRVEFDKRSNGYLLRILTARKITDYEVWLGRNNWLYITIVNASVDISELKKVSFSELFSDVEIIPYSQSVQLSFKLKPRIKHYEVVPNKDGTDILIALYTDEKTSNLEDVKRKFLLDVVVIDPGHGGKDPGAIGVYGTYEKDITLGVARKLRTLLENSGLKVIMTRESDEFVELYKRGQIANSNGGKLFISLHCNSMPYKPHGANGFEVYILRPGKTEDAIRIAERENAVIKLEENYEERYKHLTDESYILTAMAHNVYVKNSERFAEILSIEAKRTLDIKVNGVNQAGFYVLVGASMPSVLVEMAYLSNPEEEKYLRSETNQWKIARTIFNAVKKFKEEYESSITD
;
A
#
# COMPACT_ATOMS: atom_id res chain seq x y z
N MET A 1 -14.50 -49.94 16.79
CA MET A 1 -15.18 -50.14 18.09
C MET A 1 -14.88 -48.99 19.07
N PHE A 2 -13.67 -48.50 19.15
CA PHE A 2 -13.28 -47.38 20.02
C PHE A 2 -14.00 -46.05 19.74
N VAL A 3 -14.28 -45.71 18.48
CA VAL A 3 -14.97 -44.46 18.11
C VAL A 3 -16.43 -44.42 18.59
N LYS A 4 -17.15 -45.55 18.52
CA LYS A 4 -18.55 -45.61 19.02
C LYS A 4 -18.65 -45.53 20.56
N ALA A 5 -17.65 -46.06 21.28
CA ALA A 5 -17.59 -45.94 22.74
C ALA A 5 -17.27 -44.49 23.18
N LEU A 6 -16.41 -43.78 22.42
CA LEU A 6 -16.08 -42.38 22.67
C LEU A 6 -17.29 -41.45 22.43
N ILE A 7 -18.10 -41.72 21.40
CA ILE A 7 -19.32 -40.95 21.08
C ILE A 7 -20.36 -41.16 22.18
N GLY A 8 -20.51 -42.38 22.73
CA GLY A 8 -21.43 -42.67 23.86
C GLY A 8 -21.03 -41.98 25.17
N TYR A 9 -19.72 -41.86 25.44
CA TYR A 9 -19.21 -41.16 26.64
C TYR A 9 -19.33 -39.64 26.52
N LEU A 10 -19.11 -39.08 25.33
CA LEU A 10 -19.32 -37.65 25.03
C LEU A 10 -20.82 -37.29 25.12
N ALA A 11 -21.73 -38.13 24.59
CA ALA A 11 -23.16 -37.88 24.67
C ALA A 11 -23.65 -37.85 26.12
N LEU A 12 -23.07 -38.65 27.03
CA LEU A 12 -23.45 -38.68 28.45
C LEU A 12 -22.96 -37.44 29.22
N LEU A 13 -21.80 -36.91 28.87
CA LEU A 13 -21.23 -35.69 29.47
C LEU A 13 -21.94 -34.42 28.99
N PHE A 14 -22.41 -34.38 27.74
CA PHE A 14 -23.18 -33.25 27.19
C PHE A 14 -24.65 -33.22 27.68
N LEU A 15 -25.21 -34.34 28.02
CA LEU A 15 -26.56 -34.40 28.62
C LEU A 15 -26.63 -33.71 30.00
N LEU A 16 -25.51 -33.58 30.71
CA LEU A 16 -25.42 -32.87 31.99
C LEU A 16 -25.26 -31.35 31.83
N SER A 17 -24.94 -30.88 30.65
CA SER A 17 -24.72 -29.45 30.32
C SER A 17 -25.85 -28.82 29.48
N GLY A 18 -26.94 -29.57 29.19
CA GLY A 18 -28.09 -29.05 28.43
C GLY A 18 -27.85 -28.92 26.90
N ILE A 19 -26.75 -29.43 26.35
CA ILE A 19 -26.43 -29.40 24.92
C ILE A 19 -26.92 -30.73 24.29
N SER A 20 -28.00 -30.67 23.54
CA SER A 20 -28.56 -31.81 22.80
C SER A 20 -27.88 -31.96 21.44
N ASN A 21 -27.25 -33.11 21.17
CA ASN A 21 -26.63 -33.62 19.94
C ASN A 21 -25.13 -33.41 19.80
N ALA A 22 -24.35 -34.47 20.14
CA ALA A 22 -22.95 -34.58 19.73
C ALA A 22 -22.89 -35.00 18.25
N ASP A 23 -22.39 -34.12 17.42
CA ASP A 23 -22.17 -34.37 16.00
C ASP A 23 -20.66 -34.63 15.74
N VAL A 24 -20.34 -35.21 14.59
CA VAL A 24 -18.97 -35.30 14.08
C VAL A 24 -18.86 -34.45 12.82
N PHE A 25 -17.73 -33.79 12.73
CA PHE A 25 -17.44 -32.90 11.61
C PHE A 25 -16.32 -33.48 10.74
N LYS A 26 -16.48 -33.38 9.41
CA LYS A 26 -15.54 -33.92 8.45
C LYS A 26 -14.44 -32.90 8.13
N VAL A 27 -13.19 -33.34 8.24
CA VAL A 27 -12.01 -32.60 7.78
C VAL A 27 -11.33 -33.45 6.70
N LYS A 28 -11.30 -32.93 5.49
CA LYS A 28 -10.61 -33.57 4.35
C LYS A 28 -9.23 -32.94 4.21
N ILE A 29 -8.18 -33.75 4.41
CA ILE A 29 -6.79 -33.34 4.23
C ILE A 29 -6.23 -34.13 3.05
N ASN A 30 -6.05 -33.49 1.91
CA ASN A 30 -5.79 -34.12 0.62
C ASN A 30 -6.84 -35.22 0.35
N ASP A 31 -6.42 -36.50 0.19
CA ASP A 31 -7.31 -37.63 -0.08
C ASP A 31 -7.86 -38.32 1.18
N LYS A 32 -7.46 -37.87 2.38
CA LYS A 32 -7.90 -38.46 3.65
C LYS A 32 -9.03 -37.66 4.28
N THR A 33 -10.02 -38.37 4.80
CA THR A 33 -11.11 -37.76 5.56
C THR A 33 -11.03 -38.21 7.02
N GLU A 34 -10.93 -37.24 7.91
CA GLU A 34 -10.88 -37.44 9.34
C GLU A 34 -12.11 -36.82 9.99
N LEU A 35 -12.48 -37.30 11.19
CA LEU A 35 -13.62 -36.83 11.93
C LEU A 35 -13.18 -36.18 13.23
N ILE A 36 -13.71 -34.99 13.52
CA ILE A 36 -13.46 -34.28 14.79
C ILE A 36 -14.80 -34.06 15.54
N PRO A 37 -14.75 -33.90 16.86
CA PRO A 37 -15.94 -33.56 17.65
C PRO A 37 -16.55 -32.25 17.23
N ALA A 38 -17.86 -32.22 17.11
CA ALA A 38 -18.64 -31.05 16.77
C ALA A 38 -19.99 -31.07 17.50
N PHE A 39 -20.62 -29.92 17.60
CA PHE A 39 -22.03 -29.82 18.04
C PHE A 39 -22.70 -28.62 17.36
N ARG A 40 -24.03 -28.61 17.40
CA ARG A 40 -24.81 -27.48 16.91
C ARG A 40 -25.46 -26.74 18.07
N GLU A 41 -25.30 -25.44 18.06
CA GLU A 41 -26.02 -24.52 18.91
C GLU A 41 -26.90 -23.64 18.02
N ALA A 42 -28.21 -23.73 18.19
CA ALA A 42 -29.18 -23.13 17.26
C ALA A 42 -28.92 -23.54 15.80
N LYS A 43 -28.50 -22.62 14.95
CA LYS A 43 -28.18 -22.88 13.54
C LYS A 43 -26.68 -22.95 13.27
N THR A 44 -25.85 -22.74 14.26
CA THR A 44 -24.39 -22.66 14.11
C THR A 44 -23.71 -23.97 14.47
N LEU A 45 -22.79 -24.39 13.64
CA LEU A 45 -21.95 -25.55 13.87
C LEU A 45 -20.66 -25.13 14.55
N TYR A 46 -20.34 -25.75 15.66
CA TYR A 46 -19.11 -25.61 16.43
C TYR A 46 -18.25 -26.85 16.29
N ILE A 47 -16.94 -26.65 16.12
CA ILE A 47 -15.96 -27.74 16.04
C ILE A 47 -14.92 -27.61 17.14
N SER A 48 -14.38 -28.74 17.57
CA SER A 48 -13.27 -28.77 18.51
C SER A 48 -12.00 -28.23 17.86
N LEU A 49 -11.53 -27.08 18.35
CA LEU A 49 -10.31 -26.45 17.84
C LEU A 49 -9.05 -27.25 18.17
N PRO A 50 -8.85 -27.80 19.37
CA PRO A 50 -7.72 -28.67 19.67
C PRO A 50 -7.62 -29.89 18.73
N ASP A 51 -8.74 -30.53 18.40
CA ASP A 51 -8.74 -31.69 17.50
C ASP A 51 -8.40 -31.26 16.06
N LEU A 52 -8.89 -30.13 15.60
CA LEU A 52 -8.51 -29.56 14.31
C LEU A 52 -7.00 -29.25 14.25
N LEU A 53 -6.45 -28.59 15.28
CA LEU A 53 -5.02 -28.25 15.33
C LEU A 53 -4.14 -29.50 15.35
N ASN A 54 -4.51 -30.53 16.09
CA ASN A 54 -3.83 -31.81 16.09
C ASN A 54 -3.81 -32.47 14.70
N LEU A 55 -4.93 -32.45 13.97
CA LEU A 55 -4.99 -32.96 12.59
C LEU A 55 -4.09 -32.19 11.65
N LEU A 56 -3.98 -30.90 11.84
CA LEU A 56 -3.12 -30.00 11.05
C LEU A 56 -1.65 -30.01 11.51
N LYS A 57 -1.33 -30.78 12.58
CA LYS A 57 0.01 -30.85 13.20
C LYS A 57 0.50 -29.48 13.69
N ILE A 58 -0.40 -28.69 14.26
CA ILE A 58 -0.11 -27.38 14.83
C ILE A 58 -0.03 -27.53 16.34
N ASP A 59 1.10 -27.19 16.92
CA ASP A 59 1.30 -27.19 18.36
C ASP A 59 0.48 -26.06 19.02
N PHE A 60 -0.15 -26.39 20.14
CA PHE A 60 -0.95 -25.44 20.91
C PHE A 60 -0.74 -25.59 22.40
N ASN A 61 -0.99 -24.53 23.14
CA ASN A 61 -1.03 -24.51 24.60
C ASN A 61 -2.47 -24.23 25.05
N SER A 62 -3.00 -25.10 25.90
CA SER A 62 -4.33 -24.95 26.49
C SER A 62 -4.20 -24.61 27.97
N ASP A 63 -4.58 -23.39 28.34
CA ASP A 63 -4.69 -22.93 29.71
C ASP A 63 -6.13 -23.21 30.22
N THR A 64 -6.28 -24.31 30.94
CA THR A 64 -7.58 -24.75 31.46
C THR A 64 -8.09 -23.89 32.59
N ILE A 65 -7.20 -23.14 33.28
CA ILE A 65 -7.60 -22.27 34.40
C ILE A 65 -8.31 -21.04 33.86
N ASN A 66 -7.73 -20.45 32.82
CA ASN A 66 -8.26 -19.24 32.18
C ASN A 66 -9.13 -19.52 30.95
N ASN A 67 -9.44 -20.81 30.69
CA ASN A 67 -10.19 -21.26 29.52
C ASN A 67 -9.67 -20.64 28.19
N ARG A 68 -8.34 -20.64 28.03
CA ARG A 68 -7.65 -20.00 26.90
C ARG A 68 -6.87 -21.03 26.09
N LEU A 69 -6.91 -20.88 24.78
CA LEU A 69 -6.10 -21.64 23.82
C LEU A 69 -5.20 -20.70 23.04
N THR A 70 -3.92 -21.06 22.95
CA THR A 70 -2.91 -20.32 22.23
C THR A 70 -2.16 -21.25 21.30
N PHE A 71 -1.99 -20.86 20.02
CA PHE A 71 -1.23 -21.64 19.04
C PHE A 71 -0.53 -20.72 18.01
N LYS A 72 0.44 -21.28 17.31
CA LYS A 72 1.18 -20.54 16.26
C LYS A 72 0.92 -21.13 14.88
N VAL A 73 0.73 -20.26 13.90
CA VAL A 73 0.66 -20.60 12.48
C VAL A 73 1.61 -19.66 11.74
N SER A 74 2.64 -20.21 11.12
CA SER A 74 3.73 -19.40 10.54
C SER A 74 4.32 -18.46 11.61
N ASN A 75 4.32 -17.15 11.35
CA ASN A 75 4.83 -16.13 12.29
C ASN A 75 3.72 -15.53 13.19
N TYR A 76 2.50 -16.08 13.15
CA TYR A 76 1.36 -15.54 13.87
C TYR A 76 0.98 -16.38 15.08
N THR A 77 0.75 -15.72 16.21
CA THR A 77 0.21 -16.34 17.43
C THR A 77 -1.28 -16.01 17.54
N PHE A 78 -2.08 -17.05 17.61
CA PHE A 78 -3.52 -16.99 17.85
C PHE A 78 -3.81 -17.18 19.33
N LYS A 79 -4.70 -16.34 19.89
CA LYS A 79 -5.22 -16.47 21.25
C LYS A 79 -6.73 -16.39 21.23
N LEU A 80 -7.37 -17.41 21.80
CA LEU A 80 -8.82 -17.50 21.95
C LEU A 80 -9.14 -17.79 23.42
N THR A 81 -10.17 -17.14 23.93
CA THR A 81 -10.66 -17.36 25.30
C THR A 81 -12.13 -17.78 25.20
N SER A 82 -12.56 -18.74 26.01
CA SER A 82 -13.98 -19.15 26.09
C SER A 82 -14.87 -18.02 26.56
N GLU A 83 -16.13 -18.04 26.16
CA GLU A 83 -17.13 -17.00 26.44
C GLU A 83 -16.72 -15.62 25.95
N ASN A 84 -15.96 -15.60 24.86
CA ASN A 84 -15.43 -14.38 24.28
C ASN A 84 -15.52 -14.47 22.74
N PRO A 85 -16.11 -13.47 22.06
CA PRO A 85 -16.23 -13.47 20.61
C PRO A 85 -14.96 -13.01 19.89
N TYR A 86 -13.87 -12.71 20.61
CA TYR A 86 -12.67 -12.15 19.98
C TYR A 86 -11.56 -13.18 19.80
N ILE A 87 -10.96 -13.17 18.61
CA ILE A 87 -9.73 -13.88 18.28
C ILE A 87 -8.62 -12.84 18.18
N VAL A 88 -7.58 -12.98 18.98
CA VAL A 88 -6.39 -12.12 18.90
C VAL A 88 -5.34 -12.85 18.08
N VAL A 89 -4.88 -12.23 17.01
CA VAL A 89 -3.79 -12.71 16.16
C VAL A 89 -2.64 -11.71 16.22
N SER A 90 -1.48 -12.14 16.68
CA SER A 90 -0.30 -11.28 16.87
C SER A 90 0.94 -11.85 16.19
N SER A 91 1.76 -10.98 15.62
CA SER A 91 3.13 -11.23 15.16
C SER A 91 4.11 -10.31 15.89
N GLU A 92 5.39 -10.36 15.56
CA GLU A 92 6.40 -9.46 16.16
C GLU A 92 6.09 -7.98 15.95
N ASN A 93 5.42 -7.63 14.84
CA ASN A 93 5.20 -6.24 14.42
C ASN A 93 3.74 -5.77 14.52
N GLU A 94 2.78 -6.68 14.77
CA GLU A 94 1.37 -6.36 14.67
C GLU A 94 0.50 -7.23 15.58
N THR A 95 -0.57 -6.62 16.13
CA THR A 95 -1.66 -7.35 16.80
C THR A 95 -2.98 -6.97 16.15
N ARG A 96 -3.74 -7.96 15.68
CA ARG A 96 -5.10 -7.81 15.14
C ARG A 96 -6.10 -8.51 16.05
N VAL A 97 -7.25 -7.90 16.21
CA VAL A 97 -8.38 -8.47 16.95
C VAL A 97 -9.52 -8.66 15.97
N PHE A 98 -10.01 -9.89 15.86
CA PHE A 98 -11.16 -10.24 15.04
C PHE A 98 -12.34 -10.53 15.95
N GLN A 99 -13.47 -9.92 15.66
CA GLN A 99 -14.72 -10.21 16.34
C GLN A 99 -15.50 -11.28 15.56
N LEU A 100 -15.80 -12.40 16.23
CA LEU A 100 -16.74 -13.39 15.72
C LEU A 100 -18.17 -12.92 15.97
N PRO A 101 -19.14 -13.29 15.14
CA PRO A 101 -20.56 -13.05 15.41
C PRO A 101 -21.10 -13.82 16.62
N LEU A 102 -20.37 -14.85 17.03
CA LEU A 102 -20.74 -15.76 18.13
C LEU A 102 -19.49 -16.05 18.97
N GLU A 103 -19.71 -16.35 20.25
CA GLU A 103 -18.65 -16.61 21.21
C GLU A 103 -17.93 -17.93 20.94
N VAL A 104 -16.67 -17.99 21.38
CA VAL A 104 -15.90 -19.22 21.53
C VAL A 104 -16.45 -19.93 22.80
N ILE A 105 -16.66 -21.23 22.73
CA ILE A 105 -17.30 -21.98 23.83
C ILE A 105 -16.32 -23.01 24.37
N SER A 106 -16.35 -23.27 25.69
CA SER A 106 -15.63 -24.37 26.31
C SER A 106 -16.59 -25.49 26.67
N GLY A 107 -16.16 -26.75 26.49
CA GLY A 107 -16.92 -27.93 26.86
C GLY A 107 -16.03 -29.16 26.91
N ALA A 108 -16.24 -30.03 27.92
CA ALA A 108 -15.45 -31.24 28.13
C ALA A 108 -13.91 -30.99 28.11
N GLY A 109 -13.46 -29.84 28.63
CA GLY A 109 -12.04 -29.48 28.68
C GLY A 109 -11.44 -29.04 27.35
N LYS A 110 -12.25 -28.78 26.31
CA LYS A 110 -11.84 -28.32 24.98
C LYS A 110 -12.48 -26.98 24.63
N ILE A 111 -11.82 -26.26 23.74
CA ILE A 111 -12.32 -25.02 23.14
C ILE A 111 -12.99 -25.35 21.80
N TYR A 112 -14.17 -24.82 21.60
CA TYR A 112 -14.97 -24.98 20.38
C TYR A 112 -15.16 -23.61 19.72
N VAL A 113 -15.06 -23.60 18.39
CA VAL A 113 -15.19 -22.39 17.56
C VAL A 113 -16.30 -22.53 16.52
N PRO A 114 -17.05 -21.46 16.21
CA PRO A 114 -18.04 -21.48 15.14
C PRO A 114 -17.31 -21.63 13.78
N VAL A 115 -17.42 -22.83 13.17
CA VAL A 115 -16.56 -23.29 12.08
C VAL A 115 -16.51 -22.33 10.89
N LYS A 116 -17.65 -21.80 10.47
CA LYS A 116 -17.73 -20.88 9.32
C LYS A 116 -16.84 -19.66 9.52
N TYR A 117 -17.07 -18.94 10.58
CA TYR A 117 -16.39 -17.66 10.87
C TYR A 117 -14.94 -17.86 11.27
N PHE A 118 -14.64 -18.89 12.05
CA PHE A 118 -13.26 -19.24 12.38
C PHE A 118 -12.46 -19.58 11.12
N SER A 119 -13.04 -20.37 10.21
CA SER A 119 -12.38 -20.78 8.97
C SER A 119 -12.04 -19.59 8.08
N GLU A 120 -12.87 -18.57 8.02
CA GLU A 120 -12.61 -17.32 7.26
C GLU A 120 -11.38 -16.57 7.80
N ILE A 121 -11.21 -16.54 9.12
CA ILE A 121 -10.05 -15.88 9.75
C ILE A 121 -8.82 -16.77 9.60
N PHE A 122 -8.92 -18.04 9.94
CA PHE A 122 -7.81 -18.98 9.97
C PHE A 122 -7.18 -19.16 8.57
N SER A 123 -8.00 -19.25 7.52
CA SER A 123 -7.53 -19.40 6.14
C SER A 123 -6.60 -18.28 5.65
N ARG A 124 -6.66 -17.10 6.27
CA ARG A 124 -5.79 -15.96 5.93
C ARG A 124 -4.35 -16.12 6.40
N TYR A 125 -4.12 -16.98 7.40
CA TYR A 125 -2.83 -17.16 8.07
C TYR A 125 -2.27 -18.56 7.89
N PHE A 126 -3.12 -19.52 7.49
CA PHE A 126 -2.69 -20.88 7.26
C PHE A 126 -1.93 -20.97 5.93
N PRO A 127 -0.72 -21.59 5.89
CA PRO A 127 0.15 -21.54 4.74
C PRO A 127 -0.33 -22.38 3.54
N TYR A 128 -1.38 -23.16 3.71
CA TYR A 128 -1.94 -24.05 2.69
C TYR A 128 -3.40 -23.70 2.43
N ASN A 129 -3.96 -24.25 1.34
CA ASN A 129 -5.37 -24.05 1.04
C ASN A 129 -6.24 -24.64 2.16
N PHE A 130 -7.03 -23.78 2.80
CA PHE A 130 -7.95 -24.13 3.89
C PHE A 130 -9.30 -23.49 3.59
N LYS A 131 -10.30 -24.34 3.34
CA LYS A 131 -11.64 -23.87 2.93
C LYS A 131 -12.74 -24.63 3.69
N PHE A 132 -13.70 -23.89 4.21
CA PHE A 132 -14.96 -24.46 4.68
C PHE A 132 -15.92 -24.55 3.50
N ASP A 133 -16.39 -25.76 3.21
CA ASP A 133 -17.41 -26.04 2.19
C ASP A 133 -18.78 -26.22 2.88
N GLU A 134 -19.64 -25.23 2.74
CA GLU A 134 -21.00 -25.25 3.31
C GLU A 134 -21.87 -26.37 2.74
N LYS A 135 -21.69 -26.74 1.46
CA LYS A 135 -22.50 -27.77 0.79
C LYS A 135 -22.22 -29.17 1.33
N SER A 136 -20.94 -29.50 1.48
CA SER A 136 -20.53 -30.81 2.05
C SER A 136 -20.39 -30.77 3.56
N ASN A 137 -20.57 -29.60 4.19
CA ASN A 137 -20.39 -29.36 5.61
C ASN A 137 -19.06 -29.94 6.11
N SER A 138 -17.97 -29.54 5.46
CA SER A 138 -16.63 -30.06 5.74
C SER A 138 -15.57 -28.99 5.56
N ILE A 139 -14.44 -29.12 6.26
CA ILE A 139 -13.22 -28.37 5.97
C ILE A 139 -12.41 -29.17 4.93
N ILE A 140 -11.95 -28.49 3.91
CA ILE A 140 -11.06 -29.03 2.87
C ILE A 140 -9.70 -28.37 3.05
N VAL A 141 -8.66 -29.17 3.27
CA VAL A 141 -7.27 -28.73 3.41
C VAL A 141 -6.45 -29.42 2.32
N SER A 142 -5.76 -28.64 1.51
CA SER A 142 -4.83 -29.15 0.52
C SER A 142 -3.41 -28.78 0.94
N ILE A 143 -2.68 -29.76 1.48
CA ILE A 143 -1.27 -29.61 1.86
C ILE A 143 -0.44 -30.12 0.70
N PRO A 144 0.42 -29.29 0.04
CA PRO A 144 1.28 -29.77 -1.04
C PRO A 144 2.21 -30.89 -0.54
N THR A 145 2.32 -31.97 -1.30
CA THR A 145 3.34 -32.98 -1.05
C THR A 145 4.70 -32.46 -1.53
N PRO A 146 5.85 -32.98 -1.02
CA PRO A 146 7.18 -32.55 -1.50
C PRO A 146 7.38 -32.69 -3.00
N ALA A 147 6.58 -33.52 -3.67
CA ALA A 147 6.58 -33.67 -5.13
C ALA A 147 5.79 -32.55 -5.85
N ASP A 148 4.89 -31.84 -5.14
CA ASP A 148 4.01 -30.80 -5.69
C ASP A 148 4.62 -29.40 -5.56
N VAL A 149 5.68 -29.23 -4.77
CA VAL A 149 6.38 -27.95 -4.60
C VAL A 149 7.32 -27.71 -5.78
N LYS A 150 6.78 -27.56 -6.98
CA LYS A 150 7.48 -26.82 -8.02
C LYS A 150 7.37 -25.36 -7.66
N LEU A 151 8.50 -24.75 -7.29
CA LEU A 151 8.61 -23.30 -7.23
C LEU A 151 8.02 -22.74 -8.52
N PRO A 152 7.12 -21.76 -8.46
CA PRO A 152 6.56 -21.16 -9.67
C PRO A 152 7.71 -20.66 -10.55
N LYS A 153 7.70 -21.05 -11.83
CA LYS A 153 8.74 -20.65 -12.80
C LYS A 153 8.70 -19.13 -13.06
N PHE A 154 7.57 -18.51 -12.73
CA PHE A 154 7.28 -17.10 -12.99
C PHE A 154 6.98 -16.36 -11.70
N ASP A 155 7.32 -15.08 -11.65
CA ASP A 155 7.03 -14.20 -10.50
C ASP A 155 5.52 -14.04 -10.28
N VAL A 156 4.74 -13.88 -11.35
CA VAL A 156 3.28 -13.89 -11.33
C VAL A 156 2.80 -15.14 -12.05
N TYR A 157 2.13 -16.02 -11.32
CA TYR A 157 1.82 -17.35 -11.85
C TYR A 157 0.32 -17.68 -11.90
N ARG A 158 -0.56 -16.89 -11.23
CA ARG A 158 -2.00 -17.12 -11.24
C ARG A 158 -2.78 -15.88 -10.85
N VAL A 159 -4.02 -15.81 -11.31
CA VAL A 159 -5.03 -14.82 -10.90
C VAL A 159 -6.23 -15.58 -10.36
N GLU A 160 -6.71 -15.17 -9.19
CA GLU A 160 -7.92 -15.71 -8.56
C GLU A 160 -8.83 -14.56 -8.16
N PHE A 161 -10.12 -14.84 -7.96
CA PHE A 161 -11.05 -13.86 -7.42
C PHE A 161 -12.12 -14.52 -6.56
N ASP A 162 -12.53 -13.79 -5.53
CA ASP A 162 -13.63 -14.16 -4.64
C ASP A 162 -14.78 -13.17 -4.81
N LYS A 163 -15.99 -13.69 -5.03
CA LYS A 163 -17.19 -12.86 -5.04
C LYS A 163 -17.56 -12.48 -3.62
N ARG A 164 -17.84 -11.20 -3.39
CA ARG A 164 -18.27 -10.62 -2.12
C ARG A 164 -19.67 -10.02 -2.27
N SER A 165 -20.33 -9.71 -1.16
CA SER A 165 -21.68 -9.12 -1.17
C SER A 165 -21.76 -7.78 -1.91
N ASN A 166 -20.67 -7.02 -1.93
CA ASN A 166 -20.57 -5.68 -2.52
C ASN A 166 -19.59 -5.61 -3.71
N GLY A 167 -19.11 -6.75 -4.22
CA GLY A 167 -18.15 -6.77 -5.32
C GLY A 167 -17.29 -8.02 -5.40
N TYR A 168 -16.01 -7.84 -5.68
CA TYR A 168 -15.05 -8.94 -5.85
C TYR A 168 -13.72 -8.59 -5.17
N LEU A 169 -13.05 -9.61 -4.64
CA LEU A 169 -11.64 -9.50 -4.24
C LEU A 169 -10.80 -10.23 -5.29
N LEU A 170 -10.04 -9.47 -6.05
CA LEU A 170 -9.08 -9.99 -7.02
C LEU A 170 -7.73 -10.21 -6.32
N ARG A 171 -7.12 -11.36 -6.57
CA ARG A 171 -5.82 -11.76 -6.05
C ARG A 171 -4.89 -12.14 -7.19
N ILE A 172 -3.78 -11.43 -7.30
CA ILE A 172 -2.69 -11.77 -8.21
C ILE A 172 -1.65 -12.55 -7.39
N LEU A 173 -1.52 -13.85 -7.65
CA LEU A 173 -0.63 -14.73 -6.91
C LEU A 173 0.79 -14.59 -7.43
N THR A 174 1.71 -14.32 -6.50
CA THR A 174 3.10 -14.05 -6.82
C THR A 174 4.07 -14.96 -6.06
N ALA A 175 5.15 -15.37 -6.71
CA ALA A 175 6.18 -16.24 -6.13
C ALA A 175 7.09 -15.50 -5.13
N ARG A 176 7.15 -14.18 -5.22
CA ARG A 176 7.91 -13.28 -4.34
C ARG A 176 7.12 -12.00 -4.06
N LYS A 177 7.49 -11.28 -3.05
CA LYS A 177 6.88 -9.97 -2.77
C LYS A 177 7.22 -9.00 -3.89
N ILE A 178 6.19 -8.45 -4.52
CA ILE A 178 6.29 -7.42 -5.55
C ILE A 178 5.83 -6.12 -4.92
N THR A 179 6.70 -5.13 -4.88
CA THR A 179 6.42 -3.80 -4.30
C THR A 179 6.23 -2.73 -5.35
N ASP A 180 6.69 -3.00 -6.58
CA ASP A 180 6.67 -2.04 -7.68
C ASP A 180 5.61 -2.47 -8.70
N TYR A 181 4.39 -2.02 -8.46
CA TYR A 181 3.24 -2.22 -9.35
C TYR A 181 2.23 -1.10 -9.19
N GLU A 182 1.43 -0.91 -10.24
CA GLU A 182 0.38 0.08 -10.30
C GLU A 182 -0.93 -0.55 -10.77
N VAL A 183 -2.05 -0.09 -10.20
CA VAL A 183 -3.40 -0.54 -10.56
C VAL A 183 -4.25 0.67 -10.94
N TRP A 184 -4.98 0.59 -12.05
CA TRP A 184 -5.94 1.63 -12.41
C TRP A 184 -7.13 1.06 -13.18
N LEU A 185 -8.30 1.71 -13.05
CA LEU A 185 -9.54 1.35 -13.71
C LEU A 185 -9.82 2.35 -14.84
N GLY A 186 -9.81 1.87 -16.07
CA GLY A 186 -10.10 2.67 -17.26
C GLY A 186 -11.59 2.94 -17.49
N ARG A 187 -11.92 3.99 -18.25
CA ARG A 187 -13.31 4.41 -18.54
C ARG A 187 -14.20 3.32 -19.16
N ASN A 188 -13.61 2.37 -19.86
CA ASN A 188 -14.32 1.26 -20.53
C ASN A 188 -14.37 -0.01 -19.69
N ASN A 189 -14.29 0.09 -18.36
CA ASN A 189 -14.30 -1.04 -17.43
C ASN A 189 -13.15 -2.03 -17.63
N TRP A 190 -11.99 -1.52 -18.08
CA TRP A 190 -10.74 -2.24 -18.09
C TRP A 190 -9.96 -1.96 -16.79
N LEU A 191 -9.58 -3.02 -16.09
CA LEU A 191 -8.65 -2.96 -14.97
C LEU A 191 -7.25 -3.25 -15.51
N TYR A 192 -6.34 -2.32 -15.30
CA TYR A 192 -4.95 -2.44 -15.70
C TYR A 192 -4.08 -2.59 -14.48
N ILE A 193 -3.15 -3.52 -14.55
CA ILE A 193 -2.16 -3.77 -13.50
C ILE A 193 -0.81 -3.86 -14.19
N THR A 194 0.06 -2.90 -13.93
CA THR A 194 1.41 -2.90 -14.46
C THR A 194 2.38 -3.29 -13.35
N ILE A 195 3.24 -4.25 -13.64
CA ILE A 195 4.19 -4.83 -12.68
C ILE A 195 5.59 -4.69 -13.27
N VAL A 196 6.47 -4.06 -12.51
CA VAL A 196 7.86 -3.82 -12.93
C VAL A 196 8.74 -4.99 -12.57
N ASN A 197 9.68 -5.34 -13.45
CA ASN A 197 10.68 -6.41 -13.25
C ASN A 197 10.09 -7.75 -12.77
N ALA A 198 8.97 -8.16 -13.37
CA ALA A 198 8.33 -9.43 -13.06
C ALA A 198 8.09 -10.27 -14.32
N SER A 199 8.41 -11.54 -14.21
CA SER A 199 8.06 -12.57 -15.19
C SER A 199 6.65 -13.10 -14.94
N VAL A 200 5.89 -13.41 -15.99
CA VAL A 200 4.49 -13.85 -15.87
C VAL A 200 4.20 -15.13 -16.64
N ASP A 201 3.37 -15.98 -16.07
CA ASP A 201 2.82 -17.14 -16.78
C ASP A 201 1.62 -16.71 -17.62
N ILE A 202 1.88 -16.26 -18.86
CA ILE A 202 0.85 -15.78 -19.78
C ILE A 202 -0.21 -16.86 -20.03
N SER A 203 0.19 -18.12 -20.12
CA SER A 203 -0.72 -19.22 -20.43
C SER A 203 -1.71 -19.48 -19.30
N GLU A 204 -1.25 -19.40 -18.06
CA GLU A 204 -2.07 -19.58 -16.87
C GLU A 204 -2.99 -18.39 -16.62
N LEU A 205 -2.45 -17.17 -16.78
CA LEU A 205 -3.22 -15.95 -16.57
C LEU A 205 -4.36 -15.78 -17.58
N LYS A 206 -4.19 -16.20 -18.81
CA LYS A 206 -5.26 -16.16 -19.83
C LYS A 206 -6.43 -17.09 -19.56
N LYS A 207 -6.28 -18.10 -18.71
CA LYS A 207 -7.38 -19.03 -18.39
C LYS A 207 -8.56 -18.33 -17.67
N VAL A 208 -8.34 -17.21 -17.00
CA VAL A 208 -9.41 -16.48 -16.30
C VAL A 208 -10.33 -15.69 -17.24
N SER A 209 -10.01 -15.55 -18.53
CA SER A 209 -10.82 -14.80 -19.50
C SER A 209 -12.25 -15.35 -19.67
N PHE A 210 -12.51 -16.60 -19.31
CA PHE A 210 -13.84 -17.23 -19.38
C PHE A 210 -14.54 -17.31 -18.01
N SER A 211 -14.19 -16.43 -17.09
CA SER A 211 -14.77 -16.38 -15.74
C SER A 211 -16.05 -15.53 -15.66
N GLU A 212 -16.71 -15.53 -14.51
CA GLU A 212 -17.84 -14.62 -14.25
C GLU A 212 -17.40 -13.16 -14.10
N LEU A 213 -16.14 -12.89 -13.73
CA LEU A 213 -15.62 -11.56 -13.53
C LEU A 213 -15.06 -10.92 -14.79
N PHE A 214 -14.39 -11.70 -15.64
CA PHE A 214 -13.67 -11.19 -16.80
C PHE A 214 -14.34 -11.59 -18.12
N SER A 215 -14.44 -10.64 -19.07
CA SER A 215 -14.86 -10.89 -20.44
C SER A 215 -13.69 -10.99 -21.41
N ASP A 216 -12.55 -10.41 -21.05
CA ASP A 216 -11.33 -10.44 -21.84
C ASP A 216 -10.10 -10.24 -20.95
N VAL A 217 -8.95 -10.76 -21.39
CA VAL A 217 -7.66 -10.63 -20.70
C VAL A 217 -6.56 -10.43 -21.74
N GLU A 218 -5.90 -9.29 -21.64
CA GLU A 218 -4.71 -8.97 -22.42
C GLU A 218 -3.48 -8.90 -21.53
N ILE A 219 -2.38 -9.50 -21.96
CA ILE A 219 -1.12 -9.48 -21.23
C ILE A 219 -0.05 -8.99 -22.22
N ILE A 220 0.51 -7.85 -21.92
CA ILE A 220 1.49 -7.18 -22.78
C ILE A 220 2.83 -7.13 -22.04
N PRO A 221 3.80 -7.98 -22.41
CA PRO A 221 5.15 -7.89 -21.88
C PRO A 221 5.91 -6.74 -22.53
N TYR A 222 6.58 -5.94 -21.71
CA TYR A 222 7.57 -4.94 -22.11
C TYR A 222 8.96 -5.40 -21.66
N SER A 223 10.00 -4.67 -22.02
CA SER A 223 11.39 -5.05 -21.69
C SER A 223 11.67 -5.19 -20.18
N GLN A 224 11.03 -4.35 -19.34
CA GLN A 224 11.25 -4.32 -17.90
C GLN A 224 9.94 -4.31 -17.09
N SER A 225 8.80 -4.52 -17.73
CA SER A 225 7.50 -4.57 -17.04
C SER A 225 6.54 -5.45 -17.79
N VAL A 226 5.44 -5.81 -17.14
CA VAL A 226 4.31 -6.47 -17.77
C VAL A 226 3.03 -5.75 -17.40
N GLN A 227 2.19 -5.51 -18.39
CA GLN A 227 0.84 -5.00 -18.17
C GLN A 227 -0.17 -6.14 -18.28
N LEU A 228 -0.91 -6.34 -17.18
CA LEU A 228 -2.06 -7.22 -17.13
C LEU A 228 -3.32 -6.35 -17.31
N SER A 229 -4.11 -6.63 -18.31
CA SER A 229 -5.33 -5.88 -18.62
C SER A 229 -6.52 -6.81 -18.57
N PHE A 230 -7.49 -6.53 -17.70
CA PHE A 230 -8.67 -7.35 -17.48
C PHE A 230 -9.92 -6.56 -17.82
N LYS A 231 -10.68 -7.02 -18.82
CA LYS A 231 -12.00 -6.47 -19.16
C LYS A 231 -13.04 -7.04 -18.20
N LEU A 232 -13.57 -6.21 -17.32
CA LEU A 232 -14.52 -6.62 -16.28
C LEU A 232 -15.95 -6.71 -16.85
N LYS A 233 -16.66 -7.83 -16.56
CA LYS A 233 -18.08 -8.01 -16.93
C LYS A 233 -19.01 -7.14 -16.09
N PRO A 234 -18.95 -7.19 -14.73
CA PRO A 234 -19.76 -6.29 -13.93
C PRO A 234 -19.20 -4.87 -14.01
N ARG A 235 -20.07 -3.88 -13.96
CA ARG A 235 -19.65 -2.48 -13.86
C ARG A 235 -19.05 -2.24 -12.50
N ILE A 236 -17.74 -1.98 -12.50
CA ILE A 236 -17.02 -1.61 -11.28
C ILE A 236 -17.08 -0.10 -11.10
N LYS A 237 -17.53 0.33 -9.95
CA LYS A 237 -17.65 1.74 -9.57
C LYS A 237 -16.37 2.28 -8.94
N HIS A 238 -15.74 1.43 -8.14
CA HIS A 238 -14.56 1.79 -7.37
C HIS A 238 -13.69 0.55 -7.15
N TYR A 239 -12.38 0.74 -6.99
CA TYR A 239 -11.45 -0.29 -6.59
C TYR A 239 -10.52 0.21 -5.48
N GLU A 240 -9.95 -0.71 -4.74
CA GLU A 240 -8.97 -0.43 -3.69
C GLU A 240 -7.87 -1.48 -3.72
N VAL A 241 -6.61 -1.05 -3.69
CA VAL A 241 -5.49 -1.94 -3.50
C VAL A 241 -5.37 -2.21 -2.01
N VAL A 242 -5.57 -3.47 -1.62
CA VAL A 242 -5.58 -3.88 -0.22
C VAL A 242 -4.15 -4.21 0.21
N PRO A 243 -3.61 -3.54 1.24
CA PRO A 243 -2.27 -3.83 1.72
C PRO A 243 -2.16 -5.29 2.19
N ASN A 244 -1.25 -6.05 1.58
CA ASN A 244 -0.91 -7.42 1.98
C ASN A 244 0.46 -7.41 2.66
N LYS A 245 0.50 -7.04 3.95
CA LYS A 245 1.75 -6.86 4.70
C LYS A 245 2.52 -8.18 4.90
N ASP A 246 1.79 -9.28 4.99
CA ASP A 246 2.30 -10.57 5.43
C ASP A 246 2.32 -11.62 4.31
N GLY A 247 1.82 -11.27 3.12
CA GLY A 247 1.79 -12.13 1.95
C GLY A 247 2.57 -11.56 0.77
N THR A 248 2.78 -12.39 -0.24
CA THR A 248 3.41 -11.99 -1.50
C THR A 248 2.40 -11.45 -2.51
N ASP A 249 1.13 -11.85 -2.42
CA ASP A 249 0.09 -11.58 -3.42
C ASP A 249 -0.33 -10.10 -3.47
N ILE A 250 -0.70 -9.65 -4.66
CA ILE A 250 -1.34 -8.35 -4.86
C ILE A 250 -2.86 -8.54 -4.71
N LEU A 251 -3.47 -7.79 -3.80
CA LEU A 251 -4.89 -7.86 -3.50
C LEU A 251 -5.60 -6.60 -3.97
N ILE A 252 -6.69 -6.76 -4.74
CA ILE A 252 -7.48 -5.64 -5.27
C ILE A 252 -8.96 -5.90 -4.98
N ALA A 253 -9.57 -5.05 -4.16
CA ALA A 253 -11.01 -5.05 -3.94
C ALA A 253 -11.70 -4.27 -5.06
N LEU A 254 -12.69 -4.88 -5.69
CA LEU A 254 -13.51 -4.31 -6.79
C LEU A 254 -14.96 -4.20 -6.30
N TYR A 255 -15.51 -2.99 -6.29
CA TYR A 255 -16.86 -2.72 -5.76
C TYR A 255 -17.88 -2.49 -6.89
N THR A 256 -19.02 -3.20 -6.82
CA THR A 256 -20.10 -3.12 -7.81
C THR A 256 -21.26 -2.23 -7.37
N ASP A 257 -21.53 -2.12 -6.07
CA ASP A 257 -22.66 -1.40 -5.50
C ASP A 257 -22.26 -0.12 -4.75
N GLU A 258 -23.10 0.91 -4.90
CA GLU A 258 -22.98 2.19 -4.18
C GLU A 258 -23.42 2.11 -2.70
N LYS A 259 -24.04 1.00 -2.28
CA LYS A 259 -24.78 0.92 -0.99
C LYS A 259 -23.93 0.75 0.25
N THR A 260 -22.62 0.56 0.18
CA THR A 260 -21.77 0.32 1.36
C THR A 260 -20.62 1.30 1.56
N SER A 261 -20.37 2.18 0.63
CA SER A 261 -19.57 3.38 0.90
C SER A 261 -20.53 4.57 0.96
N ASN A 262 -20.61 5.22 2.10
CA ASN A 262 -21.21 6.53 2.17
C ASN A 262 -20.55 7.34 1.03
N LEU A 263 -21.34 7.92 0.10
CA LEU A 263 -20.81 8.73 -1.02
C LEU A 263 -19.85 9.81 -0.49
N GLU A 264 -20.08 10.25 0.75
CA GLU A 264 -19.19 11.17 1.48
C GLU A 264 -17.85 10.55 1.85
N ASP A 265 -17.80 9.25 2.23
CA ASP A 265 -16.55 8.58 2.57
C ASP A 265 -15.71 8.27 1.33
N VAL A 266 -16.34 7.99 0.18
CA VAL A 266 -15.66 7.85 -1.11
C VAL A 266 -15.17 9.21 -1.59
N LYS A 267 -15.99 10.25 -1.53
CA LYS A 267 -15.58 11.63 -1.85
C LYS A 267 -14.41 12.06 -0.96
N ARG A 268 -14.46 11.78 0.35
CA ARG A 268 -13.35 12.08 1.29
C ARG A 268 -12.03 11.42 0.91
N LYS A 269 -12.02 10.20 0.37
CA LYS A 269 -10.80 9.51 -0.08
C LYS A 269 -10.12 10.21 -1.26
N PHE A 270 -10.87 10.97 -2.05
CA PHE A 270 -10.36 11.70 -3.22
C PHE A 270 -10.17 13.21 -2.95
N LEU A 271 -10.57 13.70 -1.80
CA LEU A 271 -10.30 15.09 -1.42
C LEU A 271 -8.80 15.31 -1.26
N LEU A 272 -8.32 16.48 -1.68
CA LEU A 272 -6.98 16.95 -1.39
C LEU A 272 -6.97 17.50 0.06
N ASP A 273 -6.90 16.59 1.01
CA ASP A 273 -6.94 16.87 2.45
C ASP A 273 -5.57 16.70 3.14
N VAL A 274 -4.61 16.01 2.49
CA VAL A 274 -3.26 15.77 3.02
C VAL A 274 -2.21 16.25 2.03
N VAL A 275 -1.44 17.27 2.40
CA VAL A 275 -0.28 17.76 1.64
C VAL A 275 1.00 17.29 2.31
N VAL A 276 1.91 16.72 1.51
CA VAL A 276 3.24 16.34 1.98
C VAL A 276 4.24 17.40 1.52
N ILE A 277 4.95 17.97 2.47
CA ILE A 277 6.05 18.90 2.20
C ILE A 277 7.35 18.15 2.47
N ASP A 278 8.22 18.14 1.48
CA ASP A 278 9.54 17.53 1.56
C ASP A 278 10.63 18.62 1.56
N PRO A 279 11.13 19.03 2.74
CA PRO A 279 12.28 19.92 2.78
C PRO A 279 13.52 19.15 2.30
N GLY A 280 14.06 19.48 1.14
CA GLY A 280 15.24 18.82 0.59
C GLY A 280 16.41 18.83 1.55
N HIS A 281 17.29 17.81 1.43
CA HIS A 281 18.52 17.65 2.24
C HIS A 281 18.26 17.48 3.74
N GLY A 282 19.28 17.76 4.58
CA GLY A 282 19.17 17.70 6.06
C GLY A 282 20.26 16.86 6.71
N GLY A 283 20.60 17.16 7.96
CA GLY A 283 21.63 16.48 8.75
C GLY A 283 23.00 16.55 8.07
N LYS A 284 23.56 15.38 7.74
CA LYS A 284 24.87 15.25 7.06
C LYS A 284 24.89 15.72 5.61
N ASP A 285 23.73 15.95 5.01
CA ASP A 285 23.56 16.47 3.66
C ASP A 285 23.22 17.97 3.72
N PRO A 286 24.17 18.88 3.48
CA PRO A 286 23.92 20.32 3.51
C PRO A 286 23.13 20.82 2.29
N GLY A 287 23.03 20.03 1.19
CA GLY A 287 22.62 20.51 -0.12
C GLY A 287 23.65 21.48 -0.72
N ALA A 288 23.20 22.38 -1.57
CA ALA A 288 24.04 23.45 -2.10
C ALA A 288 24.45 24.42 -0.96
N ILE A 289 25.69 24.93 -1.07
CA ILE A 289 26.20 25.96 -0.16
C ILE A 289 26.27 27.26 -0.97
N GLY A 290 25.65 28.31 -0.52
CA GLY A 290 25.62 29.61 -1.19
C GLY A 290 26.97 30.29 -1.25
N VAL A 291 27.01 31.44 -1.93
CA VAL A 291 28.20 32.30 -2.06
C VAL A 291 28.63 32.86 -0.71
N TYR A 292 27.67 33.17 0.16
CA TYR A 292 27.85 33.67 1.52
C TYR A 292 27.80 32.58 2.59
N GLY A 293 27.85 31.29 2.18
CA GLY A 293 27.89 30.16 3.10
C GLY A 293 26.52 29.70 3.58
N THR A 294 25.42 30.11 2.96
CA THR A 294 24.07 29.67 3.30
C THR A 294 23.89 28.21 2.89
N TYR A 295 23.42 27.36 3.79
CA TYR A 295 23.09 25.96 3.51
C TYR A 295 21.68 25.85 2.93
N GLU A 296 21.53 25.08 1.86
CA GLU A 296 20.24 24.80 1.23
C GLU A 296 19.25 24.17 2.22
N LYS A 297 19.71 23.18 3.01
CA LYS A 297 18.90 22.49 4.01
C LYS A 297 18.19 23.41 4.99
N ASP A 298 18.79 24.57 5.32
CA ASP A 298 18.22 25.54 6.26
C ASP A 298 17.12 26.37 5.59
N ILE A 299 17.32 26.74 4.34
CA ILE A 299 16.32 27.50 3.56
C ILE A 299 15.10 26.62 3.28
N THR A 300 15.32 25.38 2.83
CA THR A 300 14.22 24.46 2.52
C THR A 300 13.38 24.17 3.75
N LEU A 301 13.98 23.94 4.91
CA LEU A 301 13.26 23.74 6.17
C LEU A 301 12.54 25.01 6.64
N GLY A 302 13.17 26.18 6.46
CA GLY A 302 12.59 27.48 6.81
C GLY A 302 11.32 27.80 6.01
N VAL A 303 11.34 27.58 4.72
CA VAL A 303 10.17 27.76 3.81
C VAL A 303 9.11 26.70 4.10
N ALA A 304 9.52 25.44 4.29
CA ALA A 304 8.60 24.33 4.56
C ALA A 304 7.76 24.56 5.83
N ARG A 305 8.37 25.04 6.91
CA ARG A 305 7.66 25.38 8.17
C ARG A 305 6.64 26.50 7.97
N LYS A 306 6.97 27.51 7.16
CA LYS A 306 6.08 28.61 6.84
C LYS A 306 4.91 28.14 5.97
N LEU A 307 5.18 27.29 4.98
CA LEU A 307 4.16 26.68 4.14
C LEU A 307 3.24 25.77 4.96
N ARG A 308 3.78 24.93 5.84
CA ARG A 308 3.01 24.11 6.78
C ARG A 308 2.01 24.99 7.56
N THR A 309 2.49 26.07 8.17
CA THR A 309 1.63 26.97 8.95
C THR A 309 0.44 27.50 8.12
N LEU A 310 0.69 27.89 6.87
CA LEU A 310 -0.37 28.40 5.99
C LEU A 310 -1.40 27.32 5.61
N LEU A 311 -0.92 26.11 5.31
CA LEU A 311 -1.76 24.98 4.93
C LEU A 311 -2.60 24.46 6.11
N GLU A 312 -1.99 24.28 7.29
CA GLU A 312 -2.69 23.85 8.50
C GLU A 312 -3.77 24.87 8.93
N ASN A 313 -3.47 26.17 8.85
CA ASN A 313 -4.46 27.23 9.13
C ASN A 313 -5.62 27.25 8.12
N SER A 314 -5.47 26.64 6.96
CA SER A 314 -6.55 26.48 5.97
C SER A 314 -7.35 25.18 6.13
N GLY A 315 -7.04 24.37 7.16
CA GLY A 315 -7.71 23.11 7.45
C GLY A 315 -7.16 21.89 6.72
N LEU A 316 -6.01 22.00 6.05
CA LEU A 316 -5.32 20.87 5.43
C LEU A 316 -4.42 20.16 6.43
N LYS A 317 -4.39 18.83 6.39
CA LYS A 317 -3.39 18.05 7.11
C LYS A 317 -2.06 18.16 6.38
N VAL A 318 -0.99 18.45 7.12
CA VAL A 318 0.35 18.54 6.57
C VAL A 318 1.24 17.45 7.17
N ILE A 319 1.96 16.76 6.30
CA ILE A 319 3.02 15.82 6.67
C ILE A 319 4.33 16.42 6.16
N MET A 320 5.33 16.50 7.01
CA MET A 320 6.68 16.86 6.61
C MET A 320 7.57 15.61 6.60
N THR A 321 8.44 15.48 5.58
CA THR A 321 9.38 14.35 5.52
C THR A 321 10.48 14.46 6.57
N ARG A 322 10.80 15.68 6.98
CA ARG A 322 11.61 16.02 8.17
C ARG A 322 11.11 17.30 8.83
N GLU A 323 11.21 17.39 10.12
CA GLU A 323 10.82 18.58 10.93
C GLU A 323 12.00 19.30 11.54
N SER A 324 13.17 18.67 11.52
CA SER A 324 14.43 19.17 12.09
C SER A 324 15.59 19.06 11.09
N ASP A 325 16.80 19.42 11.51
CA ASP A 325 18.01 19.20 10.73
C ASP A 325 18.48 17.75 10.85
N GLU A 326 17.78 16.85 10.19
CA GLU A 326 18.02 15.41 10.12
C GLU A 326 18.13 14.92 8.69
N PHE A 327 18.93 13.86 8.48
CA PHE A 327 19.08 13.22 7.18
C PHE A 327 17.98 12.20 6.97
N VAL A 328 17.22 12.37 5.88
CA VAL A 328 16.20 11.41 5.45
C VAL A 328 16.57 10.93 4.05
N GLU A 329 16.74 9.62 3.89
CA GLU A 329 17.08 8.99 2.62
C GLU A 329 15.98 9.24 1.56
N LEU A 330 16.36 9.37 0.28
CA LEU A 330 15.42 9.74 -0.81
C LEU A 330 14.22 8.81 -0.89
N TYR A 331 14.45 7.49 -0.84
CA TYR A 331 13.35 6.52 -0.91
C TYR A 331 12.39 6.62 0.27
N LYS A 332 12.87 6.99 1.46
CA LYS A 332 12.02 7.16 2.65
C LYS A 332 11.08 8.34 2.53
N ARG A 333 11.46 9.40 1.81
CA ARG A 333 10.60 10.58 1.60
C ARG A 333 9.30 10.20 0.90
N GLY A 334 9.39 9.42 -0.19
CA GLY A 334 8.22 8.85 -0.86
C GLY A 334 7.43 7.87 0.03
N GLN A 335 8.11 7.02 0.81
CA GLN A 335 7.43 6.11 1.74
C GLN A 335 6.67 6.85 2.84
N ILE A 336 7.23 7.92 3.41
CA ILE A 336 6.54 8.79 4.39
C ILE A 336 5.28 9.37 3.75
N ALA A 337 5.37 9.87 2.52
CA ALA A 337 4.24 10.42 1.79
C ALA A 337 3.13 9.38 1.60
N ASN A 338 3.47 8.21 1.08
CA ASN A 338 2.52 7.14 0.77
C ASN A 338 1.85 6.57 2.03
N SER A 339 2.63 6.29 3.10
CA SER A 339 2.13 5.70 4.34
C SER A 339 1.22 6.63 5.14
N ASN A 340 1.33 7.94 4.92
CA ASN A 340 0.47 8.94 5.56
C ASN A 340 -0.73 9.36 4.70
N GLY A 341 -0.94 8.71 3.56
CA GLY A 341 -2.06 9.00 2.67
C GLY A 341 -1.96 10.35 1.97
N GLY A 342 -0.74 10.78 1.64
CA GLY A 342 -0.48 12.03 0.92
C GLY A 342 -1.31 12.15 -0.36
N LYS A 343 -1.78 13.35 -0.65
CA LYS A 343 -2.58 13.66 -1.86
C LYS A 343 -1.87 14.63 -2.80
N LEU A 344 -0.85 15.30 -2.31
CA LEU A 344 0.05 16.16 -3.09
C LEU A 344 1.41 16.15 -2.40
N PHE A 345 2.48 15.92 -3.17
CA PHE A 345 3.85 15.91 -2.69
C PHE A 345 4.61 17.10 -3.28
N ILE A 346 5.22 17.92 -2.42
CA ILE A 346 5.96 19.13 -2.81
C ILE A 346 7.35 19.04 -2.18
N SER A 347 8.36 18.76 -3.01
CA SER A 347 9.76 18.79 -2.60
C SER A 347 10.33 20.19 -2.82
N LEU A 348 10.99 20.76 -1.81
CA LEU A 348 11.54 22.11 -1.81
C LEU A 348 13.07 22.06 -1.87
N HIS A 349 13.64 22.76 -2.84
CA HIS A 349 15.07 22.83 -3.12
C HIS A 349 15.51 24.26 -3.46
N CYS A 350 16.82 24.47 -3.51
CA CYS A 350 17.44 25.68 -3.98
C CYS A 350 18.50 25.35 -5.02
N ASN A 351 18.33 25.83 -6.23
CA ASN A 351 19.22 25.55 -7.33
C ASN A 351 20.64 26.09 -7.10
N SER A 352 21.61 25.50 -7.76
CA SER A 352 23.00 25.98 -7.73
C SER A 352 23.79 25.56 -8.97
N MET A 353 24.63 26.43 -9.44
CA MET A 353 25.61 26.13 -10.48
C MET A 353 26.92 25.63 -9.86
N PRO A 354 27.72 24.83 -10.58
CA PRO A 354 29.00 24.29 -10.08
C PRO A 354 30.01 25.37 -9.69
N TYR A 355 29.98 26.53 -10.40
CA TYR A 355 30.88 27.65 -10.16
C TYR A 355 30.14 28.79 -9.49
N LYS A 356 30.77 29.43 -8.50
CA LYS A 356 30.22 30.52 -7.70
C LYS A 356 31.21 31.68 -7.62
N PRO A 357 30.75 32.96 -7.70
CA PRO A 357 29.38 33.38 -7.99
C PRO A 357 28.95 33.07 -9.43
N HIS A 358 27.66 32.93 -9.68
CA HIS A 358 27.10 32.66 -11.01
C HIS A 358 25.86 33.52 -11.30
N GLY A 359 25.62 33.85 -12.57
CA GLY A 359 24.51 34.72 -12.99
C GLY A 359 23.18 33.99 -13.23
N ALA A 360 23.13 32.63 -13.16
CA ALA A 360 21.90 31.87 -13.27
C ALA A 360 20.94 32.29 -12.15
N ASN A 361 19.65 32.41 -12.48
CA ASN A 361 18.65 32.92 -11.56
C ASN A 361 17.27 32.40 -11.91
N GLY A 362 16.36 32.42 -10.93
CA GLY A 362 14.94 32.23 -11.10
C GLY A 362 14.35 31.05 -10.36
N PHE A 363 13.01 31.10 -10.23
CA PHE A 363 12.17 30.08 -9.66
C PHE A 363 11.79 29.07 -10.76
N GLU A 364 11.86 27.77 -10.44
CA GLU A 364 11.57 26.67 -11.37
C GLU A 364 10.72 25.60 -10.71
N VAL A 365 9.83 24.98 -11.47
CA VAL A 365 9.05 23.84 -11.03
C VAL A 365 9.36 22.64 -11.91
N TYR A 366 9.70 21.52 -11.28
CA TYR A 366 10.05 20.30 -11.99
C TYR A 366 9.02 19.20 -11.78
N ILE A 367 8.72 18.49 -12.87
CA ILE A 367 7.94 17.25 -12.86
C ILE A 367 8.84 16.08 -13.21
N LEU A 368 8.46 14.88 -12.76
CA LEU A 368 9.18 13.66 -13.09
C LEU A 368 9.00 13.33 -14.59
N ARG A 369 10.05 13.50 -15.36
CA ARG A 369 10.20 13.04 -16.75
C ARG A 369 11.69 12.99 -17.12
N PRO A 370 12.07 12.29 -18.20
CA PRO A 370 13.43 12.42 -18.72
C PRO A 370 13.77 13.89 -19.01
N GLY A 371 14.96 14.29 -18.60
CA GLY A 371 15.43 15.66 -18.81
C GLY A 371 15.52 16.00 -20.30
N LYS A 372 15.02 17.18 -20.70
CA LYS A 372 15.08 17.65 -22.08
C LYS A 372 16.30 18.55 -22.37
N THR A 373 16.88 19.14 -21.33
CA THR A 373 18.00 20.04 -21.44
C THR A 373 19.16 19.56 -20.58
N GLU A 374 20.38 19.86 -20.99
CA GLU A 374 21.60 19.54 -20.23
C GLU A 374 21.55 20.13 -18.81
N ASP A 375 21.00 21.35 -18.68
CA ASP A 375 20.83 21.97 -17.36
C ASP A 375 19.89 21.19 -16.46
N ALA A 376 18.74 20.75 -16.97
CA ALA A 376 17.77 19.97 -16.20
C ALA A 376 18.35 18.59 -15.79
N ILE A 377 19.09 17.94 -16.67
CA ILE A 377 19.79 16.68 -16.38
C ILE A 377 20.81 16.90 -15.27
N ARG A 378 21.66 17.93 -15.40
CA ARG A 378 22.69 18.24 -14.39
C ARG A 378 22.12 18.57 -13.02
N ILE A 379 20.98 19.29 -12.97
CA ILE A 379 20.29 19.60 -11.70
C ILE A 379 19.81 18.29 -11.07
N ALA A 380 19.15 17.43 -11.84
CA ALA A 380 18.69 16.14 -11.33
C ALA A 380 19.86 15.23 -10.87
N GLU A 381 20.96 15.18 -11.61
CA GLU A 381 22.16 14.44 -11.22
C GLU A 381 22.73 14.92 -9.88
N ARG A 382 22.74 16.23 -9.66
CA ARG A 382 23.19 16.82 -8.39
C ARG A 382 22.30 16.39 -7.24
N GLU A 383 20.97 16.53 -7.40
CA GLU A 383 20.01 16.17 -6.34
C GLU A 383 19.99 14.66 -6.10
N ASN A 384 20.10 13.85 -7.16
CA ASN A 384 20.17 12.40 -7.03
C ASN A 384 21.50 11.92 -6.40
N ALA A 385 22.58 12.71 -6.46
CA ALA A 385 23.88 12.30 -5.92
C ALA A 385 23.87 12.06 -4.41
N VAL A 386 22.87 12.57 -3.68
CA VAL A 386 22.67 12.33 -2.24
C VAL A 386 22.49 10.86 -1.88
N ILE A 387 22.06 9.99 -2.83
CA ILE A 387 21.99 8.55 -2.62
C ILE A 387 23.31 7.95 -2.15
N LYS A 388 24.45 8.54 -2.55
CA LYS A 388 25.80 8.10 -2.13
C LYS A 388 26.04 8.25 -0.63
N LEU A 389 25.21 9.01 0.07
CA LEU A 389 25.23 9.15 1.55
C LEU A 389 24.36 8.11 2.23
N GLU A 390 23.60 7.31 1.47
CA GLU A 390 22.72 6.27 1.99
C GLU A 390 23.44 4.93 2.16
N GLU A 391 23.04 4.13 3.13
CA GLU A 391 23.55 2.78 3.29
C GLU A 391 23.04 1.85 2.20
N ASN A 392 23.92 1.02 1.65
CA ASN A 392 23.61 0.06 0.57
C ASN A 392 22.99 0.71 -0.69
N TYR A 393 23.39 1.95 -1.01
CA TYR A 393 22.83 2.68 -2.14
C TYR A 393 23.07 1.98 -3.49
N GLU A 394 24.20 1.32 -3.69
CA GLU A 394 24.53 0.64 -4.95
C GLU A 394 23.54 -0.47 -5.31
N GLU A 395 23.12 -1.26 -4.32
CA GLU A 395 22.15 -2.32 -4.53
C GLU A 395 20.73 -1.78 -4.70
N ARG A 396 20.37 -0.77 -3.89
CA ARG A 396 19.03 -0.17 -3.88
C ARG A 396 18.70 0.59 -5.16
N TYR A 397 19.67 1.35 -5.68
CA TYR A 397 19.49 2.22 -6.85
C TYR A 397 20.09 1.69 -8.15
N LYS A 398 20.55 0.42 -8.17
CA LYS A 398 21.14 -0.23 -9.34
C LYS A 398 20.29 -0.12 -10.62
N HIS A 399 18.97 -0.06 -10.46
CA HIS A 399 18.03 0.00 -11.58
C HIS A 399 17.61 1.43 -11.96
N LEU A 400 17.91 2.44 -11.13
CA LEU A 400 17.50 3.82 -11.35
C LEU A 400 18.44 4.62 -12.27
N THR A 401 19.62 4.09 -12.55
CA THR A 401 20.60 4.74 -13.44
C THR A 401 20.23 4.62 -14.93
N ASP A 402 19.16 3.91 -15.25
CA ASP A 402 18.71 3.69 -16.61
C ASP A 402 17.54 4.66 -16.92
N GLU A 403 17.69 5.47 -17.99
CA GLU A 403 16.67 6.38 -18.49
C GLU A 403 15.35 5.64 -18.77
N SER A 404 15.43 4.36 -19.11
CA SER A 404 14.31 3.45 -19.27
C SER A 404 13.49 3.27 -17.99
N TYR A 405 14.10 3.34 -16.80
CA TYR A 405 13.39 3.22 -15.52
C TYR A 405 12.52 4.46 -15.25
N ILE A 406 13.03 5.66 -15.52
CA ILE A 406 12.27 6.90 -15.39
C ILE A 406 11.07 6.88 -16.34
N LEU A 407 11.28 6.46 -17.58
CA LEU A 407 10.20 6.29 -18.56
C LEU A 407 9.16 5.25 -18.09
N THR A 408 9.63 4.15 -17.50
CA THR A 408 8.76 3.11 -16.95
C THR A 408 7.96 3.63 -15.75
N ALA A 409 8.62 4.29 -14.79
CA ALA A 409 7.96 4.90 -13.65
C ALA A 409 6.89 5.93 -14.06
N MET A 410 7.15 6.68 -15.13
CA MET A 410 6.20 7.65 -15.70
C MET A 410 5.03 7.00 -16.44
N ALA A 411 5.31 5.97 -17.24
CA ALA A 411 4.26 5.24 -17.96
C ALA A 411 3.22 4.64 -17.00
N HIS A 412 3.63 4.43 -15.75
CA HIS A 412 2.80 3.84 -14.69
C HIS A 412 2.18 4.86 -13.74
N ASN A 413 2.60 6.14 -13.80
CA ASN A 413 2.14 7.15 -12.85
C ASN A 413 0.86 7.84 -13.36
N VAL A 414 -0.28 7.41 -12.83
CA VAL A 414 -1.62 8.02 -13.07
C VAL A 414 -1.63 9.51 -12.72
N TYR A 415 -0.72 9.95 -11.87
CA TYR A 415 -0.67 11.31 -11.33
C TYR A 415 0.13 12.29 -12.18
N VAL A 416 0.80 11.84 -13.26
CA VAL A 416 1.62 12.71 -14.14
C VAL A 416 0.81 13.92 -14.61
N LYS A 417 -0.40 13.71 -15.12
CA LYS A 417 -1.27 14.80 -15.60
C LYS A 417 -1.61 15.80 -14.48
N ASN A 418 -1.85 15.31 -13.26
CA ASN A 418 -2.14 16.17 -12.13
C ASN A 418 -0.89 16.88 -11.60
N SER A 419 0.28 16.22 -11.68
CA SER A 419 1.58 16.87 -11.40
C SER A 419 1.87 18.01 -12.37
N GLU A 420 1.64 17.79 -13.66
CA GLU A 420 1.74 18.84 -14.70
C GLU A 420 0.80 19.99 -14.40
N ARG A 421 -0.45 19.71 -14.09
CA ARG A 421 -1.44 20.75 -13.79
C ARG A 421 -1.07 21.55 -12.57
N PHE A 422 -0.63 20.90 -11.49
CA PHE A 422 -0.16 21.62 -10.30
C PHE A 422 1.08 22.47 -10.60
N ALA A 423 2.04 21.94 -11.34
CA ALA A 423 3.24 22.67 -11.74
C ALA A 423 2.92 23.92 -12.57
N GLU A 424 1.98 23.82 -13.51
CA GLU A 424 1.50 24.97 -14.29
C GLU A 424 0.88 26.05 -13.40
N ILE A 425 -0.05 25.65 -12.49
CA ILE A 425 -0.71 26.56 -11.56
C ILE A 425 0.33 27.25 -10.69
N LEU A 426 1.31 26.50 -10.16
CA LEU A 426 2.37 27.04 -9.32
C LEU A 426 3.27 28.02 -10.10
N SER A 427 3.62 27.69 -11.33
CA SER A 427 4.42 28.58 -12.19
C SER A 427 3.70 29.89 -12.51
N ILE A 428 2.38 29.82 -12.80
CA ILE A 428 1.55 31.02 -13.02
C ILE A 428 1.48 31.88 -11.76
N GLU A 429 1.23 31.24 -10.61
CA GLU A 429 1.14 31.94 -9.33
C GLU A 429 2.48 32.59 -8.94
N ALA A 430 3.61 31.89 -9.19
CA ALA A 430 4.94 32.40 -8.96
C ALA A 430 5.22 33.66 -9.82
N LYS A 431 4.88 33.64 -11.11
CA LYS A 431 5.01 34.81 -11.99
C LYS A 431 4.21 36.02 -11.51
N ARG A 432 3.08 35.78 -10.84
CA ARG A 432 2.20 36.82 -10.33
C ARG A 432 2.68 37.43 -9.01
N THR A 433 3.37 36.65 -8.18
CA THR A 433 3.58 37.00 -6.77
C THR A 433 5.06 37.16 -6.37
N LEU A 434 6.00 36.52 -7.06
CA LEU A 434 7.41 36.63 -6.73
C LEU A 434 8.10 37.79 -7.46
N ASP A 435 9.08 38.42 -6.80
CA ASP A 435 9.88 39.51 -7.36
C ASP A 435 11.17 39.02 -8.03
N ILE A 436 11.26 37.72 -8.30
CA ILE A 436 12.37 37.08 -9.01
C ILE A 436 11.89 36.51 -10.34
N LYS A 437 12.80 36.24 -11.22
CA LYS A 437 12.50 35.57 -12.49
C LYS A 437 11.84 34.22 -12.25
N VAL A 438 10.89 33.85 -13.09
CA VAL A 438 10.26 32.52 -13.08
C VAL A 438 10.52 31.85 -14.42
N ASN A 439 11.31 30.78 -14.40
CA ASN A 439 11.74 30.06 -15.59
C ASN A 439 10.69 29.06 -16.09
N GLY A 440 9.62 28.82 -15.31
CA GLY A 440 8.48 28.01 -15.71
C GLY A 440 8.51 26.59 -15.21
N VAL A 441 7.87 25.70 -15.98
CA VAL A 441 7.80 24.26 -15.68
C VAL A 441 8.84 23.54 -16.52
N ASN A 442 9.65 22.76 -15.86
CA ASN A 442 10.71 21.94 -16.43
C ASN A 442 10.46 20.46 -16.11
N GLN A 443 11.30 19.59 -16.67
CA GLN A 443 11.23 18.15 -16.42
C GLN A 443 12.63 17.56 -16.23
N ALA A 444 12.76 16.66 -15.23
CA ALA A 444 13.97 15.90 -15.01
C ALA A 444 13.71 14.63 -14.18
N GLY A 445 14.69 13.73 -14.16
CA GLY A 445 14.62 12.44 -13.50
C GLY A 445 14.98 12.50 -12.02
N PHE A 446 14.22 13.21 -11.21
CA PHE A 446 14.43 13.29 -9.77
C PHE A 446 13.96 12.02 -9.05
N TYR A 447 14.88 11.33 -8.39
CA TYR A 447 14.57 10.08 -7.69
C TYR A 447 13.59 10.26 -6.53
N VAL A 448 13.58 11.41 -5.89
CA VAL A 448 12.63 11.74 -4.82
C VAL A 448 11.18 11.71 -5.31
N LEU A 449 10.93 12.00 -6.58
CA LEU A 449 9.58 11.98 -7.17
C LEU A 449 9.16 10.59 -7.65
N VAL A 450 10.10 9.67 -7.89
CA VAL A 450 9.82 8.32 -8.41
C VAL A 450 8.95 7.50 -7.44
N GLY A 451 9.17 7.65 -6.14
CA GLY A 451 8.47 6.86 -5.11
C GLY A 451 7.12 7.42 -4.66
N ALA A 452 6.69 8.58 -5.15
CA ALA A 452 5.47 9.25 -4.71
C ALA A 452 4.23 8.71 -5.44
N SER A 453 3.27 8.13 -4.71
CA SER A 453 1.99 7.62 -5.24
C SER A 453 0.89 8.69 -5.20
N MET A 454 1.22 9.92 -5.54
CA MET A 454 0.34 11.07 -5.64
C MET A 454 0.91 12.10 -6.62
N PRO A 455 0.15 13.15 -7.04
CA PRO A 455 0.70 14.28 -7.76
C PRO A 455 1.93 14.84 -7.04
N SER A 456 3.04 15.00 -7.75
CA SER A 456 4.33 15.35 -7.15
C SER A 456 5.12 16.34 -7.99
N VAL A 457 5.75 17.32 -7.34
CA VAL A 457 6.65 18.29 -7.97
C VAL A 457 7.87 18.54 -7.10
N LEU A 458 8.96 18.96 -7.75
CA LEU A 458 10.11 19.53 -7.07
C LEU A 458 10.20 21.02 -7.45
N VAL A 459 10.42 21.85 -6.46
CA VAL A 459 10.47 23.31 -6.59
C VAL A 459 11.87 23.79 -6.29
N GLU A 460 12.53 24.36 -7.28
CA GLU A 460 13.77 25.12 -7.12
C GLU A 460 13.41 26.59 -6.89
N MET A 461 13.54 27.02 -5.64
CA MET A 461 12.97 28.30 -5.18
C MET A 461 13.78 29.52 -5.67
N ALA A 462 15.07 29.39 -5.90
CA ALA A 462 16.00 30.33 -6.50
C ALA A 462 17.42 29.72 -6.48
N TYR A 463 18.44 30.44 -6.98
CA TYR A 463 19.82 29.96 -7.08
C TYR A 463 20.70 30.41 -5.91
N LEU A 464 21.19 29.50 -5.09
CA LEU A 464 22.20 29.80 -4.04
C LEU A 464 23.58 30.19 -4.60
N SER A 465 23.88 29.83 -5.86
CA SER A 465 25.07 30.26 -6.54
C SER A 465 25.02 31.73 -7.02
N ASN A 466 23.84 32.36 -7.00
CA ASN A 466 23.63 33.73 -7.34
C ASN A 466 23.59 34.60 -6.06
N PRO A 467 24.54 35.61 -5.92
CA PRO A 467 24.63 36.40 -4.70
C PRO A 467 23.34 37.16 -4.33
N GLU A 468 22.61 37.65 -5.32
CA GLU A 468 21.36 38.39 -5.08
C GLU A 468 20.20 37.45 -4.69
N GLU A 469 20.13 36.29 -5.34
CA GLU A 469 19.11 35.29 -4.98
C GLU A 469 19.41 34.57 -3.66
N GLU A 470 20.69 34.39 -3.29
CA GLU A 470 21.03 33.93 -1.94
C GLU A 470 20.56 34.92 -0.88
N LYS A 471 20.77 36.23 -1.06
CA LYS A 471 20.22 37.24 -0.16
C LYS A 471 18.70 37.22 -0.12
N TYR A 472 18.05 37.00 -1.28
CA TYR A 472 16.61 36.86 -1.38
C TYR A 472 16.11 35.66 -0.58
N LEU A 473 16.73 34.50 -0.71
CA LEU A 473 16.38 33.26 0.01
C LEU A 473 16.62 33.37 1.54
N ARG A 474 17.63 34.13 1.99
CA ARG A 474 17.91 34.38 3.41
C ARG A 474 16.87 35.28 4.07
N SER A 475 16.17 36.09 3.29
CA SER A 475 15.15 37.02 3.82
C SER A 475 13.93 36.27 4.31
N GLU A 476 13.61 36.42 5.59
CA GLU A 476 12.43 35.80 6.18
C GLU A 476 11.14 36.26 5.47
N THR A 477 11.04 37.53 5.11
CA THR A 477 9.92 38.08 4.34
C THR A 477 9.76 37.37 2.99
N ASN A 478 10.86 37.12 2.28
CA ASN A 478 10.80 36.44 0.99
C ASN A 478 10.50 34.96 1.14
N GLN A 479 10.99 34.30 2.20
CA GLN A 479 10.59 32.92 2.51
C GLN A 479 9.06 32.81 2.76
N TRP A 480 8.46 33.77 3.49
CA TRP A 480 7.00 33.85 3.64
C TRP A 480 6.31 34.11 2.31
N LYS A 481 6.90 34.92 1.44
CA LYS A 481 6.37 35.19 0.09
C LYS A 481 6.35 33.93 -0.76
N ILE A 482 7.46 33.18 -0.78
CA ILE A 482 7.55 31.88 -1.47
C ILE A 482 6.51 30.90 -0.90
N ALA A 483 6.46 30.73 0.41
CA ALA A 483 5.50 29.86 1.07
C ALA A 483 4.05 30.20 0.72
N ARG A 484 3.70 31.50 0.71
CA ARG A 484 2.37 31.99 0.33
C ARG A 484 2.04 31.74 -1.13
N THR A 485 3.03 31.86 -2.01
CA THR A 485 2.90 31.53 -3.44
C THR A 485 2.53 30.07 -3.64
N ILE A 486 3.26 29.17 -2.98
CA ILE A 486 2.98 27.73 -3.05
C ILE A 486 1.61 27.42 -2.43
N PHE A 487 1.29 28.02 -1.30
CA PHE A 487 -0.01 27.89 -0.64
C PHE A 487 -1.18 28.28 -1.56
N ASN A 488 -1.08 29.42 -2.25
CA ASN A 488 -2.11 29.87 -3.18
C ASN A 488 -2.28 28.89 -4.34
N ALA A 489 -1.16 28.35 -4.85
CA ALA A 489 -1.19 27.33 -5.89
C ALA A 489 -1.86 26.04 -5.42
N VAL A 490 -1.59 25.58 -4.18
CA VAL A 490 -2.25 24.42 -3.58
C VAL A 490 -3.75 24.62 -3.47
N LYS A 491 -4.20 25.78 -2.99
CA LYS A 491 -5.64 26.10 -2.90
C LYS A 491 -6.32 26.01 -4.26
N LYS A 492 -5.73 26.68 -5.27
CA LYS A 492 -6.30 26.69 -6.62
C LYS A 492 -6.31 25.31 -7.24
N PHE A 493 -5.25 24.54 -7.07
CA PHE A 493 -5.19 23.14 -7.54
C PHE A 493 -6.23 22.27 -6.84
N LYS A 494 -6.41 22.43 -5.51
CA LYS A 494 -7.43 21.72 -4.75
C LYS A 494 -8.83 21.98 -5.30
N GLU A 495 -9.18 23.24 -5.56
CA GLU A 495 -10.47 23.62 -6.12
C GLU A 495 -10.72 22.96 -7.49
N GLU A 496 -9.74 23.01 -8.39
CA GLU A 496 -9.84 22.40 -9.72
C GLU A 496 -9.84 20.86 -9.66
N TYR A 497 -9.02 20.27 -8.81
CA TYR A 497 -8.91 18.83 -8.65
C TYR A 497 -10.20 18.22 -8.09
N GLU A 498 -10.77 18.84 -7.07
CA GLU A 498 -12.00 18.36 -6.42
C GLU A 498 -13.25 18.61 -7.28
N SER A 499 -13.31 19.69 -8.05
CA SER A 499 -14.40 19.89 -9.01
C SER A 499 -14.45 18.83 -10.09
N SER A 500 -13.29 18.36 -10.56
CA SER A 500 -13.19 17.29 -11.56
C SER A 500 -13.66 15.91 -11.08
N ILE A 501 -13.84 15.73 -9.77
CA ILE A 501 -14.32 14.49 -9.13
C ILE A 501 -15.83 14.53 -8.94
N THR A 502 -16.42 15.74 -8.90
CA THR A 502 -17.86 15.95 -8.64
C THR A 502 -18.72 15.98 -9.89
N ASP A 503 -18.11 16.18 -11.08
CA ASP A 503 -18.71 16.06 -12.41
C ASP A 503 -18.52 14.64 -12.98
#